data_9982b94ab8371b17a18090e4d22d7f80
#
_entry.id   9982b94ab8371b17a18090e4d22d7f80
#
_cell.length_a   1.000
_cell.length_b   1.000
_cell.length_c   1.000
_cell.angle_alpha   90.00
_cell.angle_beta   90.00
_cell.angle_gamma   90.00
#
_symmetry.space_group_name_H-M   'P 1'
#
loop_
_entity.id
_entity.type
_entity.pdbx_description
1 polymer ?
#
loop_
_entity_poly.entity_id
_entity_poly.type
_entity_poly.pdbx_seq_one_letter_code
_entity_poly.pdbx_strand_id
1 'polypeptide(L)'
;MPVTQKLVVSAIFLLQALLVYFVLAQRFPLSGDDYSYLYQAKLFASGKLYAEDPLYDRALAFYDCLATNCFRDDQGHRFSQFSPGWPALLAVGVNLGAPWLINPLLGALLIFLMLEYVEQRMGKELVRVASVLLLLCFFLSYYAGSLRAHIATALFVFAAFFLYDLAERRPEHSKLCLLGAGALLGYSAMIRYIDWVPLAIWIGVNSICRKKFAELVLFGIGFALLASGNLVYDALLLGNPFLVPDMLHHSPGIGDRLTVSWNGLVLTIVRLANLLWAFPPVLLLVVLWRRYQASSKIKMYVTLFSMNVAIYFLYPTGVAGPGPRYFLAYFPFLVLAVVDLYQRMSRDSRPIGRHLWNFAIVSLVVCSVVFAAEEAYKMYWRRDLERTAQRLGSGKNIFLLKTGTYRTAAGDLTRNPPLLSSANSLYFKWCDEPERDALLKQFPGRAIFVYEYPGRLYPYNLKRGAHEVLGNHRGESLADIPSVRHMKSSGIRPESSISN
;
A
#
# COMPACT_ATOMS: atom_id res chain seq x y z
N MET A 1 26.47 -6.63 -17.89
CA MET A 1 26.86 -5.76 -16.77
C MET A 1 27.37 -6.62 -15.61
N PRO A 2 28.46 -6.32 -14.92
CA PRO A 2 28.87 -7.14 -13.78
C PRO A 2 27.77 -7.17 -12.71
N VAL A 3 27.64 -8.26 -11.97
CA VAL A 3 26.68 -8.43 -10.85
C VAL A 3 26.76 -7.25 -9.89
N THR A 4 27.97 -6.75 -9.63
CA THR A 4 28.26 -5.59 -8.78
C THR A 4 27.44 -4.34 -9.18
N GLN A 5 27.30 -4.06 -10.47
CA GLN A 5 26.55 -2.86 -10.93
C GLN A 5 25.04 -3.01 -10.70
N LYS A 6 24.48 -4.21 -10.87
CA LYS A 6 23.06 -4.47 -10.54
C LYS A 6 22.82 -4.31 -9.03
N LEU A 7 23.74 -4.81 -8.21
CA LEU A 7 23.70 -4.61 -6.76
C LEU A 7 23.80 -3.14 -6.37
N VAL A 8 24.65 -2.35 -7.03
CA VAL A 8 24.75 -0.90 -6.78
C VAL A 8 23.43 -0.20 -7.10
N VAL A 9 22.79 -0.50 -8.24
CA VAL A 9 21.50 0.08 -8.60
C VAL A 9 20.43 -0.30 -7.58
N SER A 10 20.38 -1.56 -7.16
CA SER A 10 19.45 -2.04 -6.12
C SER A 10 19.70 -1.38 -4.77
N ALA A 11 20.96 -1.15 -4.39
CA ALA A 11 21.32 -0.43 -3.18
C ALA A 11 20.93 1.06 -3.22
N ILE A 12 21.08 1.73 -4.38
CA ILE A 12 20.59 3.10 -4.57
C ILE A 12 19.06 3.14 -4.41
N PHE A 13 18.34 2.18 -5.02
CA PHE A 13 16.90 2.10 -4.86
C PHE A 13 16.48 1.84 -3.40
N LEU A 14 17.19 0.94 -2.70
CA LEU A 14 16.99 0.71 -1.26
C LEU A 14 17.14 2.02 -0.49
N LEU A 15 18.21 2.78 -0.75
CA LEU A 15 18.41 4.08 -0.11
C LEU A 15 17.27 5.06 -0.41
N GLN A 16 16.79 5.13 -1.65
CA GLN A 16 15.63 5.97 -2.02
C GLN A 16 14.38 5.57 -1.21
N ALA A 17 14.09 4.28 -1.10
CA ALA A 17 12.96 3.79 -0.31
C ALA A 17 13.11 4.12 1.18
N LEU A 18 14.32 4.02 1.72
CA LEU A 18 14.62 4.42 3.10
C LEU A 18 14.47 5.93 3.31
N LEU A 19 14.89 6.75 2.35
CA LEU A 19 14.68 8.20 2.39
C LEU A 19 13.17 8.54 2.37
N VAL A 20 12.36 7.83 1.60
CA VAL A 20 10.90 7.98 1.67
C VAL A 20 10.39 7.69 3.07
N TYR A 21 10.80 6.59 3.70
CA TYR A 21 10.33 6.24 5.04
C TYR A 21 10.83 7.22 6.12
N PHE A 22 12.13 7.55 6.13
CA PHE A 22 12.72 8.35 7.21
C PHE A 22 12.56 9.85 7.02
N VAL A 23 12.62 10.35 5.78
CA VAL A 23 12.62 11.79 5.49
C VAL A 23 11.23 12.27 5.09
N LEU A 24 10.61 11.65 4.09
CA LEU A 24 9.29 12.08 3.61
C LEU A 24 8.20 11.67 4.61
N ALA A 25 8.09 10.39 4.94
CA ALA A 25 7.10 9.87 5.88
C ALA A 25 7.46 10.15 7.34
N GLN A 26 8.73 10.43 7.65
CA GLN A 26 9.26 10.66 8.99
C GLN A 26 8.83 9.56 9.98
N ARG A 27 8.94 8.30 9.55
CA ARG A 27 8.56 7.07 10.28
C ARG A 27 7.06 6.92 10.53
N PHE A 28 6.24 7.66 9.80
CA PHE A 28 4.81 7.67 9.96
C PHE A 28 4.13 6.82 8.89
N PRO A 29 3.07 6.04 9.20
CA PRO A 29 2.29 5.34 8.19
C PRO A 29 1.72 6.31 7.15
N LEU A 30 1.92 6.01 5.88
CA LEU A 30 1.49 6.86 4.77
C LEU A 30 -0.02 6.81 4.53
N SER A 31 -0.71 5.82 5.12
CA SER A 31 -2.17 5.66 5.00
C SER A 31 -2.73 4.76 6.10
N GLY A 32 -4.06 4.68 6.18
CA GLY A 32 -4.75 3.72 7.03
C GLY A 32 -4.44 2.27 6.67
N ASP A 33 -4.20 1.98 5.38
CA ASP A 33 -3.79 0.64 4.94
C ASP A 33 -2.45 0.22 5.60
N ASP A 34 -1.44 1.11 5.59
CA ASP A 34 -0.14 0.87 6.24
C ASP A 34 -0.31 0.51 7.72
N TYR A 35 -1.23 1.23 8.36
CA TYR A 35 -1.52 1.02 9.77
C TYR A 35 -2.20 -0.34 10.01
N SER A 36 -3.19 -0.68 9.21
CA SER A 36 -3.91 -1.95 9.31
C SER A 36 -3.00 -3.16 9.09
N TYR A 37 -2.09 -3.07 8.10
CA TYR A 37 -1.07 -4.10 7.90
C TYR A 37 -0.12 -4.24 9.10
N LEU A 38 0.35 -3.12 9.65
CA LEU A 38 1.24 -3.13 10.82
C LEU A 38 0.51 -3.65 12.07
N TYR A 39 -0.78 -3.34 12.21
CA TYR A 39 -1.63 -3.84 13.28
C TYR A 39 -1.67 -5.38 13.26
N GLN A 40 -2.01 -5.97 12.12
CA GLN A 40 -2.06 -7.43 11.97
C GLN A 40 -0.67 -8.07 12.12
N ALA A 41 0.37 -7.42 11.63
CA ALA A 41 1.74 -7.89 11.79
C ALA A 41 2.17 -7.96 13.27
N LYS A 42 1.75 -7.01 14.10
CA LYS A 42 1.99 -7.04 15.55
C LYS A 42 1.21 -8.18 16.24
N LEU A 43 0.00 -8.47 15.78
CA LEU A 43 -0.75 -9.64 16.26
C LEU A 43 0.01 -10.94 15.91
N PHE A 44 0.39 -11.11 14.66
CA PHE A 44 1.13 -12.29 14.21
C PHE A 44 2.48 -12.45 14.94
N ALA A 45 3.21 -11.37 15.15
CA ALA A 45 4.46 -11.36 15.93
C ALA A 45 4.25 -11.80 17.40
N SER A 46 3.04 -11.61 17.94
CA SER A 46 2.65 -12.08 19.28
C SER A 46 1.98 -13.47 19.28
N GLY A 47 1.93 -14.16 18.12
CA GLY A 47 1.29 -15.48 17.98
C GLY A 47 -0.25 -15.43 17.98
N LYS A 48 -0.86 -14.27 17.70
CA LYS A 48 -2.31 -14.07 17.72
C LYS A 48 -2.84 -13.79 16.31
N LEU A 49 -4.06 -14.27 16.03
CA LEU A 49 -4.77 -13.96 14.79
C LEU A 49 -5.59 -12.67 14.92
N TYR A 50 -6.08 -12.38 16.10
CA TYR A 50 -6.92 -11.22 16.43
C TYR A 50 -6.57 -10.67 17.81
N ALA A 51 -7.01 -9.45 18.10
CA ALA A 51 -7.05 -8.89 19.44
C ALA A 51 -8.48 -8.99 19.98
N GLU A 52 -8.63 -9.31 21.25
CA GLU A 52 -9.89 -9.16 21.96
C GLU A 52 -10.17 -7.67 22.17
N ASP A 53 -11.36 -7.22 21.82
CA ASP A 53 -11.77 -5.85 22.04
C ASP A 53 -12.37 -5.73 23.46
N PRO A 54 -11.67 -5.05 24.40
CA PRO A 54 -12.19 -4.89 25.77
C PRO A 54 -13.45 -4.03 25.83
N LEU A 55 -13.78 -3.36 24.72
CA LEU A 55 -14.95 -2.50 24.58
C LEU A 55 -16.14 -3.25 23.95
N TYR A 56 -16.04 -4.57 23.86
CA TYR A 56 -17.11 -5.36 23.29
C TYR A 56 -18.34 -5.35 24.19
N ASP A 57 -19.27 -4.47 23.88
CA ASP A 57 -20.66 -4.52 24.34
C ASP A 57 -21.55 -4.69 23.11
N ARG A 58 -22.30 -5.81 23.05
CA ARG A 58 -23.24 -6.10 21.95
C ARG A 58 -24.30 -5.02 21.76
N ALA A 59 -24.59 -4.25 22.81
CA ALA A 59 -25.59 -3.19 22.78
C ALA A 59 -25.07 -1.87 22.16
N LEU A 60 -23.76 -1.72 21.99
CA LEU A 60 -23.15 -0.49 21.54
C LEU A 60 -22.44 -0.71 20.20
N ALA A 61 -22.94 -0.09 19.15
CA ALA A 61 -22.37 -0.16 17.81
C ALA A 61 -21.10 0.70 17.67
N PHE A 62 -20.03 0.40 18.41
CA PHE A 62 -18.77 1.15 18.44
C PHE A 62 -17.96 1.18 17.13
N TYR A 63 -18.48 0.62 16.06
CA TYR A 63 -17.76 0.48 14.80
C TYR A 63 -17.24 1.79 14.25
N ASP A 64 -18.01 2.89 14.38
CA ASP A 64 -17.62 4.17 13.82
C ASP A 64 -16.58 4.91 14.66
N CYS A 65 -16.49 4.60 15.96
CA CYS A 65 -15.55 5.28 16.85
C CYS A 65 -14.13 4.70 16.82
N LEU A 66 -13.95 3.40 16.49
CA LEU A 66 -12.68 2.69 16.62
C LEU A 66 -11.81 2.66 15.38
N ALA A 67 -12.25 3.20 14.30
CA ALA A 67 -11.56 3.45 13.04
C ALA A 67 -10.58 2.45 12.43
N THR A 68 -10.64 2.44 11.18
CA THR A 68 -9.74 2.22 10.04
C THR A 68 -9.28 0.83 9.75
N ASN A 69 -9.89 0.25 8.69
CA ASN A 69 -9.38 -0.92 7.97
C ASN A 69 -9.06 -2.13 8.86
N CYS A 70 -9.47 -2.06 10.14
CA CYS A 70 -9.51 -3.15 11.09
C CYS A 70 -10.96 -3.44 11.42
N PHE A 71 -11.37 -4.69 11.28
CA PHE A 71 -12.74 -5.13 11.53
C PHE A 71 -12.88 -5.81 12.87
N ARG A 72 -14.12 -5.90 13.31
CA ARG A 72 -14.53 -6.64 14.47
C ARG A 72 -15.61 -7.62 14.05
N ASP A 73 -15.50 -8.86 14.49
CA ASP A 73 -16.56 -9.85 14.34
C ASP A 73 -17.62 -9.75 15.46
N ASP A 74 -18.64 -10.58 15.36
CA ASP A 74 -19.72 -10.65 16.35
C ASP A 74 -19.29 -11.19 17.73
N GLN A 75 -18.07 -11.70 17.85
CA GLN A 75 -17.47 -12.19 19.07
C GLN A 75 -16.59 -11.16 19.78
N GLY A 76 -16.34 -10.01 19.13
CA GLY A 76 -15.48 -8.96 19.64
C GLY A 76 -14.01 -9.12 19.27
N HIS A 77 -13.69 -10.01 18.34
CA HIS A 77 -12.33 -10.15 17.82
C HIS A 77 -12.02 -9.05 16.82
N ARG A 78 -10.91 -8.37 17.02
CA ARG A 78 -10.48 -7.26 16.18
C ARG A 78 -9.26 -7.64 15.35
N PHE A 79 -9.33 -7.49 14.04
CA PHE A 79 -8.32 -7.88 13.07
C PHE A 79 -8.32 -6.96 11.85
N SER A 80 -7.28 -7.08 11.00
CA SER A 80 -7.16 -6.35 9.73
C SER A 80 -8.11 -6.90 8.67
N GLN A 81 -8.62 -6.03 7.82
CA GLN A 81 -9.40 -6.42 6.63
C GLN A 81 -8.59 -7.14 5.55
N PHE A 82 -7.26 -7.10 5.64
CA PHE A 82 -6.39 -7.56 4.57
C PHE A 82 -5.97 -9.02 4.73
N SER A 83 -5.60 -9.62 3.58
CA SER A 83 -5.02 -10.98 3.50
C SER A 83 -3.80 -11.14 4.39
N PRO A 84 -3.52 -12.36 4.90
CA PRO A 84 -2.47 -12.62 5.90
C PRO A 84 -1.04 -12.54 5.37
N GLY A 85 -0.81 -12.74 4.08
CA GLY A 85 0.55 -12.92 3.54
C GLY A 85 1.46 -11.71 3.74
N TRP A 86 0.97 -10.49 3.54
CA TRP A 86 1.78 -9.30 3.77
C TRP A 86 2.01 -9.02 5.26
N PRO A 87 0.98 -9.05 6.13
CA PRO A 87 1.20 -8.96 7.57
C PRO A 87 2.16 -10.02 8.12
N ALA A 88 2.17 -11.23 7.57
CA ALA A 88 3.11 -12.27 7.99
C ALA A 88 4.57 -11.93 7.68
N LEU A 89 4.85 -11.35 6.51
CA LEU A 89 6.20 -10.84 6.19
C LEU A 89 6.58 -9.64 7.09
N LEU A 90 5.65 -8.73 7.31
CA LEU A 90 5.90 -7.61 8.23
C LEU A 90 6.12 -8.05 9.67
N ALA A 91 5.49 -9.15 10.11
CA ALA A 91 5.67 -9.71 11.46
C ALA A 91 7.13 -10.12 11.71
N VAL A 92 7.84 -10.62 10.68
CA VAL A 92 9.28 -10.87 10.76
C VAL A 92 10.02 -9.56 11.10
N GLY A 93 9.68 -8.49 10.40
CA GLY A 93 10.24 -7.15 10.69
C GLY A 93 9.88 -6.62 12.06
N VAL A 94 8.65 -6.87 12.54
CA VAL A 94 8.22 -6.50 13.90
C VAL A 94 9.07 -7.22 14.95
N ASN A 95 9.31 -8.52 14.81
CA ASN A 95 10.15 -9.29 15.71
C ASN A 95 11.61 -8.84 15.71
N LEU A 96 12.10 -8.32 14.57
CA LEU A 96 13.44 -7.75 14.44
C LEU A 96 13.50 -6.26 14.85
N GLY A 97 12.41 -5.65 15.30
CA GLY A 97 12.33 -4.23 15.62
C GLY A 97 12.41 -3.28 14.41
N ALA A 98 12.33 -3.82 13.19
CA ALA A 98 12.51 -3.07 11.94
C ALA A 98 11.45 -3.40 10.87
N PRO A 99 10.14 -3.27 11.14
CA PRO A 99 9.10 -3.56 10.13
C PRO A 99 9.23 -2.68 8.89
N TRP A 100 9.77 -1.48 9.04
CA TRP A 100 10.03 -0.51 7.98
C TRP A 100 11.07 -0.96 6.96
N LEU A 101 11.91 -1.94 7.29
CA LEU A 101 12.99 -2.42 6.41
C LEU A 101 12.51 -3.47 5.40
N ILE A 102 11.44 -4.22 5.71
CA ILE A 102 10.98 -5.34 4.90
C ILE A 102 10.65 -4.91 3.48
N ASN A 103 9.80 -3.90 3.32
CA ASN A 103 9.35 -3.47 1.98
C ASN A 103 10.47 -2.85 1.13
N PRO A 104 11.37 -1.99 1.67
CA PRO A 104 12.57 -1.52 0.95
C PRO A 104 13.47 -2.67 0.46
N LEU A 105 13.68 -3.71 1.26
CA LEU A 105 14.48 -4.89 0.86
C LEU A 105 13.81 -5.67 -0.28
N LEU A 106 12.50 -5.90 -0.20
CA LEU A 106 11.75 -6.55 -1.27
C LEU A 106 11.76 -5.71 -2.55
N GLY A 107 11.67 -4.37 -2.43
CA GLY A 107 11.81 -3.46 -3.56
C GLY A 107 13.20 -3.55 -4.22
N ALA A 108 14.27 -3.54 -3.42
CA ALA A 108 15.63 -3.71 -3.94
C ALA A 108 15.82 -5.07 -4.64
N LEU A 109 15.24 -6.15 -4.09
CA LEU A 109 15.23 -7.47 -4.72
C LEU A 109 14.45 -7.47 -6.05
N LEU A 110 13.29 -6.82 -6.09
CA LEU A 110 12.52 -6.64 -7.34
C LEU A 110 13.37 -5.95 -8.41
N ILE A 111 14.04 -4.84 -8.07
CA ILE A 111 14.91 -4.12 -8.99
C ILE A 111 16.03 -5.02 -9.48
N PHE A 112 16.70 -5.76 -8.58
CA PHE A 112 17.75 -6.69 -8.95
C PHE A 112 17.26 -7.76 -9.95
N LEU A 113 16.12 -8.39 -9.67
CA LEU A 113 15.54 -9.42 -10.54
C LEU A 113 15.12 -8.84 -11.90
N MET A 114 14.58 -7.63 -11.95
CA MET A 114 14.24 -6.97 -13.20
C MET A 114 15.49 -6.70 -14.05
N LEU A 115 16.57 -6.20 -13.46
CA LEU A 115 17.83 -5.95 -14.17
C LEU A 115 18.48 -7.26 -14.63
N GLU A 116 18.40 -8.32 -13.81
CA GLU A 116 18.86 -9.67 -14.19
C GLU A 116 18.07 -10.19 -15.41
N TYR A 117 16.75 -10.06 -15.38
CA TYR A 117 15.89 -10.44 -16.50
C TYR A 117 16.18 -9.64 -17.76
N VAL A 118 16.37 -8.33 -17.66
CA VAL A 118 16.73 -7.47 -18.79
C VAL A 118 18.07 -7.91 -19.39
N GLU A 119 19.08 -8.18 -18.57
CA GLU A 119 20.39 -8.65 -19.05
C GLU A 119 20.26 -9.98 -19.80
N GLN A 120 19.53 -10.94 -19.23
CA GLN A 120 19.41 -12.29 -19.80
C GLN A 120 18.54 -12.31 -21.08
N ARG A 121 17.53 -11.45 -21.17
CA ARG A 121 16.50 -11.54 -22.21
C ARG A 121 16.55 -10.44 -23.26
N MET A 122 17.18 -9.31 -22.96
CA MET A 122 17.19 -8.13 -23.83
C MET A 122 18.59 -7.66 -24.21
N GLY A 123 19.59 -7.89 -23.33
CA GLY A 123 20.99 -7.53 -23.58
C GLY A 123 21.56 -6.61 -22.50
N LYS A 124 22.88 -6.65 -22.36
CA LYS A 124 23.63 -5.93 -21.31
C LYS A 124 23.52 -4.41 -21.44
N GLU A 125 23.43 -3.90 -22.65
CA GLU A 125 23.30 -2.48 -22.94
C GLU A 125 22.00 -1.87 -22.43
N LEU A 126 20.91 -2.67 -22.39
CA LEU A 126 19.60 -2.22 -21.95
C LEU A 126 19.44 -2.17 -20.43
N VAL A 127 20.34 -2.82 -19.68
CA VAL A 127 20.34 -2.75 -18.21
C VAL A 127 20.49 -1.30 -17.72
N ARG A 128 21.29 -0.48 -18.41
CA ARG A 128 21.43 0.94 -18.08
C ARG A 128 20.11 1.70 -18.26
N VAL A 129 19.42 1.42 -19.37
CA VAL A 129 18.13 2.05 -19.68
C VAL A 129 17.09 1.68 -18.63
N ALA A 130 16.99 0.40 -18.31
CA ALA A 130 16.10 -0.07 -17.24
C ALA A 130 16.45 0.55 -15.88
N SER A 131 17.76 0.63 -15.55
CA SER A 131 18.20 1.25 -14.29
C SER A 131 17.77 2.71 -14.18
N VAL A 132 17.92 3.49 -15.25
CA VAL A 132 17.50 4.90 -15.27
C VAL A 132 15.98 5.02 -15.07
N LEU A 133 15.18 4.24 -15.80
CA LEU A 133 13.72 4.25 -15.65
C LEU A 133 13.28 3.90 -14.23
N LEU A 134 13.88 2.84 -13.64
CA LEU A 134 13.52 2.35 -12.31
C LEU A 134 13.93 3.30 -11.20
N LEU A 135 15.13 3.91 -11.29
CA LEU A 135 15.61 4.85 -10.27
C LEU A 135 14.93 6.22 -10.35
N LEU A 136 14.55 6.67 -11.56
CA LEU A 136 13.84 7.94 -11.73
C LEU A 136 12.34 7.84 -11.43
N CYS A 137 11.78 6.63 -11.37
CA CYS A 137 10.37 6.42 -11.05
C CYS A 137 10.13 6.52 -9.53
N PHE A 138 9.89 7.72 -9.02
CA PHE A 138 9.64 7.97 -7.60
C PHE A 138 8.44 7.17 -7.06
N PHE A 139 7.46 6.88 -7.90
CA PHE A 139 6.31 6.05 -7.55
C PHE A 139 6.73 4.69 -6.98
N LEU A 140 7.73 4.02 -7.56
CA LEU A 140 8.26 2.75 -7.04
C LEU A 140 8.91 2.92 -5.68
N SER A 141 9.78 3.92 -5.54
CA SER A 141 10.49 4.22 -4.28
C SER A 141 9.51 4.61 -3.17
N TYR A 142 8.44 5.35 -3.50
CA TYR A 142 7.39 5.74 -2.59
C TYR A 142 6.67 4.51 -2.00
N TYR A 143 6.28 3.56 -2.86
CA TYR A 143 5.63 2.34 -2.38
C TYR A 143 6.59 1.39 -1.67
N ALA A 144 7.84 1.33 -2.06
CA ALA A 144 8.88 0.57 -1.36
C ALA A 144 9.19 1.16 0.03
N GLY A 145 9.10 2.48 0.19
CA GLY A 145 9.26 3.16 1.48
C GLY A 145 8.00 3.14 2.36
N SER A 146 6.89 2.58 1.89
CA SER A 146 5.63 2.43 2.63
C SER A 146 5.53 1.05 3.31
N LEU A 147 4.53 0.87 4.17
CA LEU A 147 4.19 -0.45 4.74
C LEU A 147 3.11 -1.18 3.92
N ARG A 148 2.83 -0.73 2.69
CA ARG A 148 1.80 -1.32 1.81
C ARG A 148 2.28 -2.56 1.09
N ALA A 149 1.36 -3.47 0.81
CA ALA A 149 1.61 -4.77 0.18
C ALA A 149 2.09 -4.73 -1.28
N HIS A 150 1.97 -3.59 -1.95
CA HIS A 150 2.05 -3.51 -3.43
C HIS A 150 3.41 -3.92 -4.00
N ILE A 151 4.52 -3.54 -3.37
CA ILE A 151 5.87 -3.92 -3.82
C ILE A 151 6.12 -5.40 -3.60
N ALA A 152 5.67 -5.94 -2.46
CA ALA A 152 5.75 -7.38 -2.21
C ALA A 152 4.99 -8.16 -3.29
N THR A 153 3.75 -7.75 -3.61
CA THR A 153 2.97 -8.37 -4.68
C THR A 153 3.71 -8.30 -6.02
N ALA A 154 4.24 -7.13 -6.40
CA ALA A 154 5.00 -6.97 -7.64
C ALA A 154 6.22 -7.88 -7.71
N LEU A 155 6.96 -8.01 -6.60
CA LEU A 155 8.10 -8.93 -6.50
C LEU A 155 7.67 -10.38 -6.72
N PHE A 156 6.64 -10.85 -6.00
CA PHE A 156 6.23 -12.25 -6.08
C PHE A 156 5.63 -12.62 -7.45
N VAL A 157 4.84 -11.72 -8.05
CA VAL A 157 4.31 -11.89 -9.41
C VAL A 157 5.45 -11.91 -10.43
N PHE A 158 6.40 -10.96 -10.34
CA PHE A 158 7.52 -10.90 -11.27
C PHE A 158 8.49 -12.08 -11.11
N ALA A 159 8.79 -12.47 -9.87
CA ALA A 159 9.64 -13.63 -9.61
C ALA A 159 9.00 -14.94 -10.10
N ALA A 160 7.69 -15.10 -9.94
CA ALA A 160 6.94 -16.22 -10.51
C ALA A 160 7.05 -16.26 -12.03
N PHE A 161 6.85 -15.13 -12.69
CA PHE A 161 7.05 -15.00 -14.13
C PHE A 161 8.49 -15.33 -14.54
N PHE A 162 9.50 -14.83 -13.81
CA PHE A 162 10.90 -15.06 -14.09
C PHE A 162 11.26 -16.57 -13.99
N LEU A 163 10.77 -17.25 -12.95
CA LEU A 163 10.97 -18.69 -12.81
C LEU A 163 10.24 -19.48 -13.90
N TYR A 164 9.03 -19.07 -14.29
CA TYR A 164 8.31 -19.68 -15.41
C TYR A 164 9.10 -19.55 -16.73
N ASP A 165 9.60 -18.35 -17.04
CA ASP A 165 10.45 -18.09 -18.21
C ASP A 165 11.78 -18.86 -18.13
N LEU A 166 12.33 -19.05 -16.94
CA LEU A 166 13.54 -19.86 -16.73
C LEU A 166 13.28 -21.34 -16.97
N ALA A 167 12.12 -21.86 -16.53
CA ALA A 167 11.71 -23.25 -16.78
C ALA A 167 11.61 -23.56 -18.28
N GLU A 168 11.12 -22.60 -19.09
CA GLU A 168 11.07 -22.78 -20.55
C GLU A 168 12.47 -22.82 -21.22
N ARG A 169 13.47 -22.23 -20.58
CA ARG A 169 14.85 -22.13 -21.14
C ARG A 169 15.82 -23.18 -20.64
N ARG A 170 15.55 -23.73 -19.47
CA ARG A 170 16.44 -24.71 -18.82
C ARG A 170 15.65 -25.95 -18.46
N PRO A 171 15.52 -26.90 -19.40
CA PRO A 171 14.74 -28.13 -19.20
C PRO A 171 15.20 -28.94 -17.97
N GLU A 172 16.50 -28.91 -17.66
CA GLU A 172 17.10 -29.60 -16.52
C GLU A 172 16.59 -29.15 -15.16
N HIS A 173 16.14 -27.88 -15.05
CA HIS A 173 15.61 -27.33 -13.83
C HIS A 173 14.09 -27.00 -13.93
N SER A 174 13.45 -27.38 -15.03
CA SER A 174 12.08 -26.99 -15.35
C SER A 174 11.09 -27.33 -14.23
N LYS A 175 11.14 -28.55 -13.69
CA LYS A 175 10.20 -28.99 -12.64
C LYS A 175 10.28 -28.13 -11.38
N LEU A 176 11.51 -27.87 -10.90
CA LEU A 176 11.71 -27.05 -9.69
C LEU A 176 11.31 -25.59 -9.94
N CYS A 177 11.64 -25.06 -11.13
CA CYS A 177 11.26 -23.70 -11.51
C CYS A 177 9.75 -23.54 -11.61
N LEU A 178 9.02 -24.52 -12.17
CA LEU A 178 7.55 -24.48 -12.27
C LEU A 178 6.89 -24.57 -10.90
N LEU A 179 7.34 -25.48 -10.05
CA LEU A 179 6.85 -25.58 -8.68
C LEU A 179 7.09 -24.28 -7.91
N GLY A 180 8.29 -23.71 -8.02
CA GLY A 180 8.66 -22.45 -7.40
C GLY A 180 7.85 -21.25 -7.96
N ALA A 181 7.62 -21.22 -9.28
CA ALA A 181 6.78 -20.18 -9.91
C ALA A 181 5.35 -20.24 -9.38
N GLY A 182 4.79 -21.46 -9.29
CA GLY A 182 3.47 -21.66 -8.67
C GLY A 182 3.45 -21.20 -7.22
N ALA A 183 4.42 -21.62 -6.41
CA ALA A 183 4.52 -21.26 -5.01
C ALA A 183 4.61 -19.71 -4.79
N LEU A 184 5.45 -19.02 -5.56
CA LEU A 184 5.56 -17.56 -5.48
C LEU A 184 4.26 -16.88 -5.88
N LEU A 185 3.59 -17.36 -6.94
CA LEU A 185 2.30 -16.80 -7.33
C LEU A 185 1.20 -17.12 -6.31
N GLY A 186 1.22 -18.32 -5.70
CA GLY A 186 0.33 -18.69 -4.60
C GLY A 186 0.53 -17.79 -3.37
N TYR A 187 1.79 -17.46 -3.05
CA TYR A 187 2.08 -16.51 -1.99
C TYR A 187 1.59 -15.09 -2.36
N SER A 188 1.71 -14.67 -3.62
CA SER A 188 1.11 -13.41 -4.08
C SER A 188 -0.40 -13.35 -3.84
N ALA A 189 -1.12 -14.49 -3.99
CA ALA A 189 -2.54 -14.59 -3.66
C ALA A 189 -2.81 -14.41 -2.15
N MET A 190 -1.90 -14.85 -1.28
CA MET A 190 -1.95 -14.57 0.15
C MET A 190 -1.67 -13.10 0.50
N ILE A 191 -0.96 -12.37 -0.36
CA ILE A 191 -0.70 -10.94 -0.16
C ILE A 191 -1.90 -10.11 -0.65
N ARG A 192 -2.43 -10.40 -1.83
CA ARG A 192 -3.56 -9.69 -2.45
C ARG A 192 -4.40 -10.64 -3.29
N TYR A 193 -5.71 -10.68 -3.02
CA TYR A 193 -6.64 -11.69 -3.53
C TYR A 193 -6.75 -11.78 -5.06
N ILE A 194 -6.45 -10.73 -5.83
CA ILE A 194 -6.74 -10.70 -7.28
C ILE A 194 -5.51 -10.45 -8.16
N ASP A 195 -4.40 -9.97 -7.62
CA ASP A 195 -3.23 -9.56 -8.43
C ASP A 195 -2.50 -10.74 -9.11
N TRP A 196 -2.68 -11.96 -8.62
CA TRP A 196 -2.09 -13.17 -9.20
C TRP A 196 -2.82 -13.65 -10.48
N VAL A 197 -4.09 -13.27 -10.65
CA VAL A 197 -5.01 -13.81 -11.66
C VAL A 197 -4.52 -13.60 -13.09
N PRO A 198 -4.06 -12.41 -13.54
CA PRO A 198 -3.58 -12.22 -14.91
C PRO A 198 -2.46 -13.18 -15.30
N LEU A 199 -1.46 -13.36 -14.41
CA LEU A 199 -0.33 -14.23 -14.71
C LEU A 199 -0.74 -15.71 -14.70
N ALA A 200 -1.63 -16.13 -13.79
CA ALA A 200 -2.15 -17.49 -13.77
C ALA A 200 -2.93 -17.84 -15.05
N ILE A 201 -3.82 -16.93 -15.49
CA ILE A 201 -4.56 -17.11 -16.75
C ILE A 201 -3.58 -17.21 -17.92
N TRP A 202 -2.61 -16.31 -17.99
CA TRP A 202 -1.62 -16.31 -19.09
C TRP A 202 -0.81 -17.61 -19.12
N ILE A 203 -0.31 -18.10 -17.97
CA ILE A 203 0.42 -19.37 -17.85
C ILE A 203 -0.49 -20.53 -18.25
N GLY A 204 -1.72 -20.56 -17.74
CA GLY A 204 -2.70 -21.61 -18.05
C GLY A 204 -2.99 -21.70 -19.54
N VAL A 205 -3.34 -20.58 -20.17
CA VAL A 205 -3.61 -20.54 -21.62
C VAL A 205 -2.38 -20.96 -22.43
N ASN A 206 -1.20 -20.43 -22.10
CA ASN A 206 0.04 -20.74 -22.79
C ASN A 206 0.38 -22.26 -22.67
N SER A 207 0.22 -22.85 -21.49
CA SER A 207 0.46 -24.28 -21.25
C SER A 207 -0.55 -25.18 -21.98
N ILE A 208 -1.83 -24.81 -21.99
CA ILE A 208 -2.89 -25.55 -22.69
C ILE A 208 -2.66 -25.49 -24.21
N CYS A 209 -2.41 -24.30 -24.77
CA CYS A 209 -2.14 -24.15 -26.21
C CYS A 209 -0.92 -24.92 -26.68
N ARG A 210 0.09 -25.08 -25.81
CA ARG A 210 1.30 -25.86 -26.10
C ARG A 210 1.21 -27.34 -25.69
N LYS A 211 0.06 -27.80 -25.19
CA LYS A 211 -0.19 -29.15 -24.69
C LYS A 211 0.76 -29.60 -23.56
N LYS A 212 1.20 -28.65 -22.73
CA LYS A 212 2.15 -28.86 -21.62
C LYS A 212 1.41 -29.09 -20.28
N PHE A 213 0.51 -30.05 -20.23
CA PHE A 213 -0.36 -30.30 -19.07
C PHE A 213 0.41 -30.68 -17.80
N ALA A 214 1.49 -31.48 -17.92
CA ALA A 214 2.30 -31.83 -16.76
C ALA A 214 2.99 -30.61 -16.13
N GLU A 215 3.42 -29.65 -16.94
CA GLU A 215 3.98 -28.39 -16.46
C GLU A 215 2.93 -27.56 -15.72
N LEU A 216 1.70 -27.51 -16.26
CA LEU A 216 0.58 -26.82 -15.61
C LEU A 216 0.20 -27.46 -14.26
N VAL A 217 0.24 -28.80 -14.17
CA VAL A 217 -0.02 -29.51 -12.90
C VAL A 217 1.04 -29.16 -11.85
N LEU A 218 2.33 -29.19 -12.20
CA LEU A 218 3.41 -28.83 -11.27
C LEU A 218 3.28 -27.39 -10.77
N PHE A 219 3.00 -26.46 -11.69
CA PHE A 219 2.73 -25.08 -11.34
C PHE A 219 1.52 -24.97 -10.41
N GLY A 220 0.42 -25.68 -10.72
CA GLY A 220 -0.80 -25.71 -9.91
C GLY A 220 -0.57 -26.26 -8.49
N ILE A 221 0.25 -27.30 -8.35
CA ILE A 221 0.63 -27.84 -7.02
C ILE A 221 1.37 -26.77 -6.21
N GLY A 222 2.38 -26.11 -6.80
CA GLY A 222 3.12 -25.05 -6.13
C GLY A 222 2.19 -23.89 -5.73
N PHE A 223 1.28 -23.49 -6.61
CA PHE A 223 0.30 -22.44 -6.33
C PHE A 223 -0.63 -22.82 -5.18
N ALA A 224 -1.26 -24.00 -5.25
CA ALA A 224 -2.21 -24.46 -4.25
C ALA A 224 -1.57 -24.60 -2.86
N LEU A 225 -0.31 -25.03 -2.79
CA LEU A 225 0.42 -25.20 -1.54
C LEU A 225 0.47 -23.91 -0.71
N LEU A 226 0.75 -22.76 -1.33
CA LEU A 226 0.84 -21.51 -0.60
C LEU A 226 -0.49 -20.74 -0.62
N ALA A 227 -1.25 -20.74 -1.71
CA ALA A 227 -2.54 -20.08 -1.77
C ALA A 227 -3.55 -20.62 -0.74
N SER A 228 -3.46 -21.93 -0.38
CA SER A 228 -4.29 -22.53 0.67
C SER A 228 -4.10 -21.90 2.05
N GLY A 229 -3.00 -21.16 2.26
CA GLY A 229 -2.78 -20.39 3.49
C GLY A 229 -3.87 -19.35 3.73
N ASN A 230 -4.49 -18.78 2.68
CA ASN A 230 -5.67 -17.93 2.84
C ASN A 230 -6.85 -18.72 3.42
N LEU A 231 -7.15 -19.90 2.85
CA LEU A 231 -8.27 -20.72 3.30
C LEU A 231 -8.11 -21.15 4.77
N VAL A 232 -6.89 -21.49 5.15
CA VAL A 232 -6.57 -21.84 6.54
C VAL A 232 -6.74 -20.64 7.45
N TYR A 233 -6.22 -19.48 7.06
CA TYR A 233 -6.35 -18.24 7.84
C TYR A 233 -7.82 -17.85 8.02
N ASP A 234 -8.58 -17.84 6.93
CA ASP A 234 -9.99 -17.45 6.94
C ASP A 234 -10.84 -18.43 7.75
N ALA A 235 -10.54 -19.74 7.66
CA ALA A 235 -11.19 -20.76 8.49
C ALA A 235 -10.90 -20.60 9.99
N LEU A 236 -9.64 -20.29 10.35
CA LEU A 236 -9.24 -20.07 11.75
C LEU A 236 -9.76 -18.75 12.32
N LEU A 237 -9.85 -17.71 11.49
CA LEU A 237 -10.28 -16.39 11.93
C LEU A 237 -11.81 -16.24 11.96
N LEU A 238 -12.50 -16.75 10.93
CA LEU A 238 -13.92 -16.50 10.67
C LEU A 238 -14.78 -17.78 10.73
N GLY A 239 -14.18 -18.93 10.98
CA GLY A 239 -14.88 -20.21 10.98
C GLY A 239 -15.31 -20.71 9.58
N ASN A 240 -14.97 -19.96 8.51
CA ASN A 240 -15.34 -20.28 7.14
C ASN A 240 -14.18 -19.96 6.18
N PRO A 241 -13.61 -20.99 5.49
CA PRO A 241 -12.45 -20.80 4.61
C PRO A 241 -12.72 -19.96 3.35
N PHE A 242 -13.98 -19.71 3.01
CA PHE A 242 -14.39 -18.95 1.83
C PHE A 242 -14.88 -17.53 2.16
N LEU A 243 -14.90 -17.15 3.43
CA LEU A 243 -15.28 -15.83 3.89
C LEU A 243 -14.01 -15.02 4.16
N VAL A 244 -13.71 -14.05 3.32
CA VAL A 244 -12.54 -13.18 3.53
C VAL A 244 -12.90 -12.01 4.46
N PRO A 245 -11.97 -11.53 5.31
CA PRO A 245 -12.22 -10.45 6.27
C PRO A 245 -12.85 -9.20 5.65
N ASP A 246 -12.41 -8.81 4.47
CA ASP A 246 -12.93 -7.64 3.73
C ASP A 246 -14.42 -7.76 3.33
N MET A 247 -14.99 -8.96 3.33
CA MET A 247 -16.41 -9.19 3.02
C MET A 247 -17.34 -8.95 4.21
N LEU A 248 -16.85 -8.91 5.43
CA LEU A 248 -17.69 -8.73 6.63
C LEU A 248 -18.47 -7.40 6.63
N HIS A 249 -17.94 -6.37 6.00
CA HIS A 249 -18.53 -5.03 6.00
C HIS A 249 -18.83 -4.45 4.61
N HIS A 250 -18.43 -5.17 3.57
CA HIS A 250 -18.70 -4.75 2.19
C HIS A 250 -19.43 -5.89 1.51
N SER A 251 -20.41 -5.78 0.80
CA SER A 251 -21.23 -6.74 0.04
C SER A 251 -20.91 -8.25 0.20
N PRO A 252 -21.90 -9.12 0.34
CA PRO A 252 -21.76 -10.50 0.82
C PRO A 252 -21.01 -11.48 -0.10
N GLY A 253 -20.41 -11.05 -1.20
CA GLY A 253 -19.65 -11.95 -2.07
C GLY A 253 -18.62 -11.28 -2.99
N ILE A 254 -17.58 -12.04 -3.38
CA ILE A 254 -16.61 -11.60 -4.41
C ILE A 254 -17.33 -11.31 -5.72
N GLY A 255 -18.36 -12.08 -6.04
CA GLY A 255 -19.16 -11.93 -7.26
C GLY A 255 -19.87 -10.56 -7.36
N ASP A 256 -20.33 -10.02 -6.22
CA ASP A 256 -20.98 -8.72 -6.18
C ASP A 256 -20.04 -7.55 -6.43
N ARG A 257 -18.75 -7.78 -6.31
CA ARG A 257 -17.68 -6.80 -6.54
C ARG A 257 -17.11 -6.83 -7.94
N LEU A 258 -17.28 -7.96 -8.66
CA LEU A 258 -16.85 -8.11 -10.05
C LEU A 258 -18.00 -7.68 -10.96
N THR A 259 -18.15 -6.39 -11.17
CA THR A 259 -19.26 -5.84 -11.96
C THR A 259 -18.76 -4.97 -13.11
N VAL A 260 -19.39 -5.11 -14.27
CA VAL A 260 -19.26 -4.13 -15.36
C VAL A 260 -20.13 -2.94 -14.99
N SER A 261 -19.51 -1.82 -14.65
CA SER A 261 -20.23 -0.63 -14.21
C SER A 261 -19.61 0.64 -14.78
N TRP A 262 -20.43 1.70 -14.87
CA TRP A 262 -19.95 3.02 -15.23
C TRP A 262 -18.87 3.53 -14.26
N ASN A 263 -19.05 3.25 -12.98
CA ASN A 263 -18.06 3.57 -11.96
C ASN A 263 -16.72 2.85 -12.22
N GLY A 264 -16.75 1.57 -12.58
CA GLY A 264 -15.56 0.82 -12.98
C GLY A 264 -14.82 1.45 -14.15
N LEU A 265 -15.55 1.96 -15.16
CA LEU A 265 -14.96 2.67 -16.31
C LEU A 265 -14.28 3.98 -15.87
N VAL A 266 -14.99 4.82 -15.12
CA VAL A 266 -14.46 6.09 -14.62
C VAL A 266 -13.21 5.86 -13.78
N LEU A 267 -13.26 4.91 -12.84
CA LEU A 267 -12.10 4.57 -11.99
C LEU A 267 -10.92 4.06 -12.81
N THR A 268 -11.17 3.29 -13.85
CA THR A 268 -10.10 2.79 -14.74
C THR A 268 -9.46 3.92 -15.51
N ILE A 269 -10.25 4.86 -16.05
CA ILE A 269 -9.73 6.06 -16.73
C ILE A 269 -8.86 6.89 -15.78
N VAL A 270 -9.33 7.13 -14.55
CA VAL A 270 -8.56 7.88 -13.53
C VAL A 270 -7.26 7.14 -13.17
N ARG A 271 -7.30 5.81 -13.03
CA ARG A 271 -6.10 5.00 -12.75
C ARG A 271 -5.09 5.04 -13.91
N LEU A 272 -5.57 5.01 -15.15
CA LEU A 272 -4.72 5.15 -16.33
C LEU A 272 -4.13 6.56 -16.44
N ALA A 273 -4.91 7.60 -16.15
CA ALA A 273 -4.39 8.97 -16.07
C ALA A 273 -3.30 9.10 -14.99
N ASN A 274 -3.53 8.50 -13.81
CA ASN A 274 -2.52 8.43 -12.76
C ASN A 274 -1.27 7.63 -13.19
N LEU A 275 -1.41 6.61 -14.03
CA LEU A 275 -0.28 5.89 -14.60
C LEU A 275 0.54 6.77 -15.54
N LEU A 276 -0.12 7.53 -16.42
CA LEU A 276 0.55 8.49 -17.31
C LEU A 276 1.31 9.54 -16.50
N TRP A 277 0.74 9.99 -15.41
CA TRP A 277 1.38 10.90 -14.47
C TRP A 277 2.57 10.28 -13.75
N ALA A 278 2.43 9.06 -13.20
CA ALA A 278 3.49 8.40 -12.45
C ALA A 278 4.62 7.85 -13.33
N PHE A 279 4.32 7.51 -14.60
CA PHE A 279 5.25 6.91 -15.53
C PHE A 279 5.00 7.37 -16.98
N PRO A 280 5.29 8.63 -17.33
CA PRO A 280 5.09 9.19 -18.68
C PRO A 280 5.71 8.37 -19.82
N PRO A 281 6.82 7.60 -19.64
CA PRO A 281 7.38 6.78 -20.73
C PRO A 281 6.40 5.77 -21.33
N VAL A 282 5.32 5.43 -20.65
CA VAL A 282 4.26 4.56 -21.21
C VAL A 282 3.60 5.16 -22.44
N LEU A 283 3.57 6.49 -22.59
CA LEU A 283 3.05 7.16 -23.79
C LEU A 283 3.80 6.75 -25.06
N LEU A 284 5.07 6.42 -24.95
CA LEU A 284 5.86 5.93 -26.09
C LEU A 284 5.28 4.63 -26.65
N LEU A 285 4.76 3.74 -25.80
CA LEU A 285 4.10 2.51 -26.24
C LEU A 285 2.85 2.84 -27.07
N VAL A 286 2.05 3.81 -26.64
CA VAL A 286 0.81 4.20 -27.35
C VAL A 286 1.14 4.86 -28.69
N VAL A 287 2.06 5.84 -28.70
CA VAL A 287 2.37 6.65 -29.88
C VAL A 287 3.14 5.84 -30.93
N LEU A 288 4.04 4.97 -30.50
CA LEU A 288 4.99 4.29 -31.38
C LEU A 288 4.65 2.82 -31.65
N TRP A 289 3.54 2.30 -31.08
CA TRP A 289 3.11 0.90 -31.22
C TRP A 289 3.06 0.43 -32.68
N ARG A 290 2.42 1.22 -33.55
CA ARG A 290 2.26 0.87 -34.97
C ARG A 290 3.57 0.98 -35.74
N ARG A 291 4.41 1.96 -35.38
CA ARG A 291 5.64 2.27 -36.10
C ARG A 291 6.72 1.21 -35.91
N TYR A 292 6.90 0.72 -34.69
CA TYR A 292 7.98 -0.22 -34.35
C TYR A 292 7.54 -1.66 -34.30
N GLN A 293 6.42 -2.01 -34.88
CA GLN A 293 5.85 -3.36 -34.94
C GLN A 293 6.18 -4.18 -33.69
N ALA A 294 5.29 -4.17 -32.71
CA ALA A 294 5.52 -4.76 -31.41
C ALA A 294 6.04 -6.21 -31.52
N SER A 295 7.19 -6.49 -30.92
CA SER A 295 7.70 -7.85 -30.82
C SER A 295 6.70 -8.74 -30.10
N SER A 296 6.86 -10.06 -30.26
CA SER A 296 6.09 -11.02 -29.45
C SER A 296 6.26 -10.76 -27.94
N LYS A 297 7.46 -10.30 -27.52
CA LYS A 297 7.74 -9.93 -26.12
C LYS A 297 6.98 -8.69 -25.68
N ILE A 298 7.00 -7.60 -26.45
CA ILE A 298 6.21 -6.39 -26.14
C ILE A 298 4.72 -6.77 -26.03
N LYS A 299 4.22 -7.55 -27.01
CA LYS A 299 2.82 -8.01 -26.97
C LYS A 299 2.51 -8.75 -25.69
N MET A 300 3.38 -9.68 -25.28
CA MET A 300 3.21 -10.44 -24.02
C MET A 300 3.18 -9.51 -22.80
N TYR A 301 4.14 -8.60 -22.66
CA TYR A 301 4.18 -7.69 -21.50
C TYR A 301 2.96 -6.77 -21.44
N VAL A 302 2.58 -6.21 -22.58
CA VAL A 302 1.39 -5.36 -22.68
C VAL A 302 0.12 -6.15 -22.43
N THR A 303 0.03 -7.41 -22.91
CA THR A 303 -1.12 -8.29 -22.63
C THR A 303 -1.27 -8.55 -21.12
N LEU A 304 -0.18 -8.93 -20.43
CA LEU A 304 -0.19 -9.15 -18.98
C LEU A 304 -0.64 -7.89 -18.23
N PHE A 305 -0.11 -6.73 -18.61
CA PHE A 305 -0.52 -5.47 -18.03
C PHE A 305 -2.00 -5.15 -18.32
N SER A 306 -2.46 -5.34 -19.55
CA SER A 306 -3.85 -5.09 -19.96
C SER A 306 -4.83 -6.03 -19.26
N MET A 307 -4.45 -7.29 -19.01
CA MET A 307 -5.26 -8.21 -18.21
C MET A 307 -5.43 -7.71 -16.77
N ASN A 308 -4.38 -7.15 -16.18
CA ASN A 308 -4.47 -6.52 -14.86
C ASN A 308 -5.40 -5.29 -14.88
N VAL A 309 -5.32 -4.44 -15.91
CA VAL A 309 -6.26 -3.33 -16.10
C VAL A 309 -7.70 -3.82 -16.21
N ALA A 310 -7.95 -4.89 -16.98
CA ALA A 310 -9.28 -5.47 -17.15
C ALA A 310 -9.86 -6.02 -15.83
N ILE A 311 -9.03 -6.69 -15.02
CA ILE A 311 -9.47 -7.18 -13.70
C ILE A 311 -9.86 -6.00 -12.79
N TYR A 312 -9.06 -4.94 -12.74
CA TYR A 312 -9.39 -3.77 -11.94
C TYR A 312 -10.50 -2.89 -12.52
N PHE A 313 -10.84 -3.05 -13.78
CA PHE A 313 -12.07 -2.51 -14.35
C PHE A 313 -13.30 -3.22 -13.77
N LEU A 314 -13.24 -4.54 -13.67
CA LEU A 314 -14.32 -5.35 -13.09
C LEU A 314 -14.41 -5.19 -11.55
N TYR A 315 -13.33 -4.75 -10.90
CA TYR A 315 -13.25 -4.57 -9.45
C TYR A 315 -13.18 -3.07 -9.10
N PRO A 316 -14.33 -2.37 -9.06
CA PRO A 316 -14.39 -0.92 -8.86
C PRO A 316 -14.19 -0.50 -7.40
N THR A 317 -13.09 -0.91 -6.77
CA THR A 317 -12.73 -0.45 -5.42
C THR A 317 -11.96 0.86 -5.46
N GLY A 318 -12.09 1.59 -4.39
CA GLY A 318 -11.61 2.95 -4.11
C GLY A 318 -10.44 3.51 -4.93
N VAL A 319 -10.56 4.78 -5.28
CA VAL A 319 -9.55 5.55 -6.05
C VAL A 319 -8.47 6.13 -5.16
N ALA A 320 -8.78 6.31 -3.88
CA ALA A 320 -7.95 7.08 -2.97
C ALA A 320 -6.59 6.42 -2.73
N GLY A 321 -5.57 7.00 -3.31
CA GLY A 321 -4.18 6.63 -3.08
C GLY A 321 -3.28 7.29 -4.12
N PRO A 322 -2.03 7.60 -3.77
CA PRO A 322 -1.12 8.23 -4.70
C PRO A 322 -0.76 7.29 -5.85
N GLY A 323 -0.88 7.79 -7.06
CA GLY A 323 -0.50 7.07 -8.28
C GLY A 323 -1.37 5.84 -8.62
N PRO A 324 -0.94 5.05 -9.62
CA PRO A 324 -1.67 3.89 -10.13
C PRO A 324 -1.44 2.62 -9.30
N ARG A 325 -1.64 2.67 -7.98
CA ARG A 325 -1.28 1.60 -7.03
C ARG A 325 -1.82 0.21 -7.41
N TYR A 326 -2.99 0.15 -8.01
CA TYR A 326 -3.62 -1.11 -8.42
C TYR A 326 -2.93 -1.78 -9.61
N PHE A 327 -2.11 -1.03 -10.35
CA PHE A 327 -1.34 -1.58 -11.48
C PHE A 327 0.10 -1.94 -11.11
N LEU A 328 0.50 -1.75 -9.84
CA LEU A 328 1.89 -1.88 -9.44
C LEU A 328 2.39 -3.32 -9.53
N ALA A 329 1.52 -4.31 -9.30
CA ALA A 329 1.87 -5.74 -9.46
C ALA A 329 2.37 -6.07 -10.88
N TYR A 330 1.84 -5.39 -11.90
CA TYR A 330 2.20 -5.59 -13.31
C TYR A 330 3.02 -4.44 -13.90
N PHE A 331 3.39 -3.47 -13.10
CA PHE A 331 4.27 -2.37 -13.51
C PHE A 331 5.63 -2.84 -14.04
N PRO A 332 6.28 -3.89 -13.50
CA PRO A 332 7.50 -4.44 -14.07
C PRO A 332 7.38 -4.77 -15.56
N PHE A 333 6.27 -5.36 -16.00
CA PHE A 333 6.06 -5.71 -17.40
C PHE A 333 5.94 -4.47 -18.29
N LEU A 334 5.36 -3.39 -17.77
CA LEU A 334 5.27 -2.13 -18.48
C LEU A 334 6.65 -1.50 -18.68
N VAL A 335 7.51 -1.54 -17.67
CA VAL A 335 8.91 -1.10 -17.78
C VAL A 335 9.66 -1.93 -18.84
N LEU A 336 9.49 -3.26 -18.81
CA LEU A 336 10.10 -4.14 -19.81
C LEU A 336 9.62 -3.83 -21.24
N ALA A 337 8.33 -3.54 -21.41
CA ALA A 337 7.79 -3.14 -22.72
C ALA A 337 8.43 -1.82 -23.22
N VAL A 338 8.62 -0.83 -22.34
CA VAL A 338 9.28 0.44 -22.67
C VAL A 338 10.76 0.22 -23.00
N VAL A 339 11.46 -0.66 -22.29
CA VAL A 339 12.87 -1.00 -22.55
C VAL A 339 13.03 -1.69 -23.92
N ASP A 340 12.15 -2.65 -24.27
CA ASP A 340 12.20 -3.30 -25.59
C ASP A 340 11.85 -2.30 -26.72
N LEU A 341 10.91 -1.41 -26.48
CA LEU A 341 10.60 -0.33 -27.44
C LEU A 341 11.80 0.59 -27.65
N TYR A 342 12.47 1.00 -26.56
CA TYR A 342 13.70 1.80 -26.66
C TYR A 342 14.77 1.11 -27.51
N GLN A 343 14.99 -0.19 -27.37
CA GLN A 343 15.94 -0.96 -28.18
C GLN A 343 15.65 -0.84 -29.67
N ARG A 344 14.37 -0.82 -30.03
CA ARG A 344 13.94 -0.68 -31.44
C ARG A 344 14.11 0.74 -31.95
N MET A 345 13.75 1.72 -31.10
CA MET A 345 13.93 3.13 -31.40
C MET A 345 15.42 3.48 -31.63
N SER A 346 16.30 2.90 -30.78
CA SER A 346 17.74 3.19 -30.87
C SER A 346 18.41 2.62 -32.13
N ARG A 347 17.81 1.63 -32.78
CA ARG A 347 18.24 1.06 -34.05
C ARG A 347 17.74 1.85 -35.28
N ASP A 348 16.74 2.72 -35.07
CA ASP A 348 16.23 3.60 -36.12
C ASP A 348 17.15 4.84 -36.21
N SER A 349 17.76 5.09 -37.35
CA SER A 349 18.66 6.23 -37.59
C SER A 349 17.95 7.60 -37.49
N ARG A 350 16.65 7.64 -37.40
CA ARG A 350 15.87 8.88 -37.38
C ARG A 350 15.97 9.61 -36.04
N PRO A 351 16.21 10.93 -36.05
CA PRO A 351 16.42 11.70 -34.82
C PRO A 351 15.17 11.78 -33.93
N ILE A 352 13.98 11.60 -34.49
CA ILE A 352 12.70 11.73 -33.74
C ILE A 352 12.59 10.75 -32.58
N GLY A 353 13.10 9.52 -32.72
CA GLY A 353 13.12 8.55 -31.63
C GLY A 353 13.88 9.03 -30.41
N ARG A 354 15.06 9.63 -30.66
CA ARG A 354 15.90 10.21 -29.59
C ARG A 354 15.21 11.38 -28.87
N HIS A 355 14.56 12.27 -29.64
CA HIS A 355 13.85 13.40 -29.05
C HIS A 355 12.66 12.95 -28.20
N LEU A 356 11.87 12.00 -28.69
CA LEU A 356 10.75 11.43 -27.92
C LEU A 356 11.22 10.72 -26.62
N TRP A 357 12.35 10.00 -26.70
CA TRP A 357 12.94 9.38 -25.52
C TRP A 357 13.40 10.42 -24.50
N ASN A 358 14.15 11.43 -24.92
CA ASN A 358 14.60 12.51 -24.05
C ASN A 358 13.42 13.22 -23.39
N PHE A 359 12.37 13.51 -24.17
CA PHE A 359 11.14 14.10 -23.65
C PHE A 359 10.48 13.20 -22.58
N ALA A 360 10.40 11.88 -22.81
CA ALA A 360 9.84 10.94 -21.87
C ALA A 360 10.65 10.88 -20.56
N ILE A 361 11.98 10.92 -20.62
CA ILE A 361 12.85 10.94 -19.43
C ILE A 361 12.69 12.26 -18.66
N VAL A 362 12.71 13.41 -19.35
CA VAL A 362 12.49 14.70 -18.70
C VAL A 362 11.12 14.75 -18.03
N SER A 363 10.07 14.28 -18.73
CA SER A 363 8.72 14.19 -18.15
C SER A 363 8.69 13.28 -16.92
N LEU A 364 9.40 12.15 -16.94
CA LEU A 364 9.48 11.25 -15.80
C LEU A 364 10.12 11.93 -14.59
N VAL A 365 11.20 12.68 -14.79
CA VAL A 365 11.86 13.46 -13.71
C VAL A 365 10.92 14.51 -13.14
N VAL A 366 10.30 15.32 -14.01
CA VAL A 366 9.38 16.38 -13.58
C VAL A 366 8.20 15.81 -12.79
N CYS A 367 7.53 14.79 -13.35
CA CYS A 367 6.41 14.15 -12.69
C CYS A 367 6.81 13.50 -11.34
N SER A 368 7.99 12.89 -11.27
CA SER A 368 8.52 12.31 -10.03
C SER A 368 8.79 13.37 -8.96
N VAL A 369 9.35 14.52 -9.33
CA VAL A 369 9.58 15.64 -8.39
C VAL A 369 8.25 16.22 -7.90
N VAL A 370 7.30 16.46 -8.80
CA VAL A 370 5.97 17.00 -8.42
C VAL A 370 5.23 16.00 -7.54
N PHE A 371 5.27 14.71 -7.85
CA PHE A 371 4.67 13.67 -7.03
C PHE A 371 5.30 13.61 -5.63
N ALA A 372 6.62 13.71 -5.53
CA ALA A 372 7.32 13.76 -4.25
C ALA A 372 6.91 14.99 -3.42
N ALA A 373 6.80 16.16 -4.05
CA ALA A 373 6.37 17.40 -3.39
C ALA A 373 4.92 17.31 -2.91
N GLU A 374 4.01 16.76 -3.72
CA GLU A 374 2.61 16.55 -3.35
C GLU A 374 2.48 15.63 -2.12
N GLU A 375 3.22 14.51 -2.12
CA GLU A 375 3.17 13.58 -0.99
C GLU A 375 3.83 14.17 0.26
N ALA A 376 4.91 14.95 0.14
CA ALA A 376 5.50 15.69 1.25
C ALA A 376 4.50 16.70 1.86
N TYR A 377 3.76 17.42 1.02
CA TYR A 377 2.72 18.33 1.46
C TYR A 377 1.59 17.61 2.21
N LYS A 378 1.10 16.48 1.66
CA LYS A 378 0.09 15.64 2.33
C LYS A 378 0.59 15.13 3.68
N MET A 379 1.85 14.72 3.77
CA MET A 379 2.47 14.25 5.01
C MET A 379 2.62 15.35 6.05
N TYR A 380 2.92 16.58 5.63
CA TYR A 380 2.94 17.73 6.53
C TYR A 380 1.61 17.89 7.27
N TRP A 381 0.48 17.79 6.55
CA TRP A 381 -0.86 17.90 7.15
C TRP A 381 -1.26 16.68 7.99
N ARG A 382 -0.95 15.46 7.52
CA ARG A 382 -1.24 14.24 8.29
C ARG A 382 -0.56 14.20 9.65
N ARG A 383 0.59 14.83 9.78
CA ARG A 383 1.34 14.89 11.04
C ARG A 383 0.91 16.00 11.98
N ASP A 384 -0.03 16.82 11.58
CA ASP A 384 -0.49 17.92 12.42
C ASP A 384 -1.05 17.45 13.76
N LEU A 385 -1.87 16.40 13.77
CA LEU A 385 -2.37 15.80 15.02
C LEU A 385 -1.23 15.32 15.91
N GLU A 386 -0.21 14.65 15.35
CA GLU A 386 0.92 14.14 16.12
C GLU A 386 1.76 15.28 16.71
N ARG A 387 2.07 16.30 15.92
CA ARG A 387 2.75 17.49 16.40
C ARG A 387 1.99 18.19 17.51
N THR A 388 0.68 18.26 17.36
CA THR A 388 -0.23 18.87 18.34
C THR A 388 -0.30 18.02 19.61
N ALA A 389 -0.41 16.68 19.46
CA ALA A 389 -0.43 15.75 20.58
C ALA A 389 0.90 15.77 21.36
N GLN A 390 2.04 15.86 20.69
CA GLN A 390 3.35 15.97 21.33
C GLN A 390 3.50 17.21 22.21
N ARG A 391 2.80 18.30 21.85
CA ARG A 391 2.81 19.56 22.66
C ARG A 391 2.09 19.41 24.00
N LEU A 392 1.24 18.39 24.15
CA LEU A 392 0.51 18.13 25.39
C LEU A 392 1.32 17.34 26.45
N GLY A 393 2.53 16.87 26.08
CA GLY A 393 3.37 16.09 26.98
C GLY A 393 3.02 14.60 27.06
N SER A 394 3.68 13.87 27.97
CA SER A 394 3.66 12.41 28.05
C SER A 394 2.47 11.81 28.80
N GLY A 395 1.39 12.53 29.01
CA GLY A 395 0.19 12.04 29.73
C GLY A 395 -0.56 10.95 28.94
N LYS A 396 -1.40 10.20 29.68
CA LYS A 396 -2.35 9.27 29.07
C LYS A 396 -3.53 10.06 28.50
N ASN A 397 -3.61 10.15 27.17
CA ASN A 397 -4.57 11.01 26.47
C ASN A 397 -5.54 10.19 25.60
N ILE A 398 -6.71 10.74 25.37
CA ILE A 398 -7.68 10.29 24.35
C ILE A 398 -7.89 11.45 23.37
N PHE A 399 -7.78 11.16 22.10
CA PHE A 399 -8.08 12.10 21.00
C PHE A 399 -9.36 11.65 20.29
N LEU A 400 -10.39 12.48 20.34
CA LEU A 400 -11.62 12.32 19.58
C LEU A 400 -11.46 13.10 18.26
N LEU A 401 -11.42 12.39 17.16
CA LEU A 401 -11.11 12.94 15.85
C LEU A 401 -12.39 13.39 15.14
N LYS A 402 -12.71 14.68 15.23
CA LYS A 402 -13.79 15.31 14.50
C LYS A 402 -13.30 15.74 13.13
N THR A 403 -13.72 15.02 12.12
CA THR A 403 -13.40 15.33 10.74
C THR A 403 -14.62 15.90 10.06
N GLY A 404 -14.52 17.08 9.52
CA GLY A 404 -15.55 17.66 8.67
C GLY A 404 -15.82 16.79 7.42
N THR A 405 -15.94 17.38 6.26
CA THR A 405 -16.20 16.70 4.98
C THR A 405 -15.16 15.66 4.52
N TYR A 406 -14.00 15.59 5.17
CA TYR A 406 -12.92 14.64 4.82
C TYR A 406 -12.97 13.35 5.68
N ARG A 407 -13.98 12.52 5.46
CA ARG A 407 -14.11 11.20 6.12
C ARG A 407 -12.85 10.33 6.02
N THR A 408 -12.11 10.43 4.92
CA THR A 408 -10.87 9.68 4.68
C THR A 408 -9.71 10.11 5.57
N ALA A 409 -9.59 11.40 5.90
CA ALA A 409 -8.47 11.88 6.72
C ALA A 409 -8.53 11.41 8.18
N ALA A 410 -9.73 11.28 8.77
CA ALA A 410 -9.85 10.77 10.15
C ALA A 410 -9.53 9.29 10.26
N GLY A 411 -9.99 8.55 9.28
CA GLY A 411 -9.70 7.14 9.21
C GLY A 411 -8.20 6.86 9.23
N ASP A 412 -7.40 7.67 8.55
CA ASP A 412 -5.95 7.55 8.49
C ASP A 412 -5.24 8.01 9.77
N LEU A 413 -5.93 8.70 10.68
CA LEU A 413 -5.33 9.25 11.90
C LEU A 413 -5.53 8.37 13.14
N THR A 414 -6.45 7.39 13.11
CA THR A 414 -6.65 6.47 14.24
C THR A 414 -5.57 5.39 14.28
N ARG A 415 -4.76 5.36 15.32
CA ARG A 415 -3.54 4.54 15.45
C ARG A 415 -3.49 3.77 16.75
N ASN A 416 -4.58 3.15 17.10
CA ASN A 416 -4.63 2.40 18.33
C ASN A 416 -3.84 1.08 18.21
N PRO A 417 -2.96 0.74 19.17
CA PRO A 417 -2.28 -0.55 19.15
C PRO A 417 -3.29 -1.69 19.37
N PRO A 418 -2.92 -2.94 19.08
CA PRO A 418 -3.78 -4.08 19.36
C PRO A 418 -4.26 -4.15 20.82
N LEU A 419 -3.41 -3.77 21.76
CA LEU A 419 -3.73 -3.68 23.17
C LEU A 419 -3.92 -2.21 23.59
N LEU A 420 -5.17 -1.76 23.65
CA LEU A 420 -5.52 -0.36 23.93
C LEU A 420 -5.03 0.12 25.30
N SER A 421 -5.01 -0.77 26.31
CA SER A 421 -4.56 -0.44 27.67
C SER A 421 -3.08 -0.02 27.74
N SER A 422 -2.24 -0.52 26.84
CA SER A 422 -0.81 -0.22 26.81
C SER A 422 -0.45 1.11 26.15
N ALA A 423 -1.40 1.75 25.47
CA ALA A 423 -1.13 2.98 24.73
C ALA A 423 -1.13 4.21 25.64
N ASN A 424 -0.17 5.11 25.48
CA ASN A 424 -0.21 6.44 26.10
C ASN A 424 -1.30 7.30 25.47
N SER A 425 -1.41 7.29 24.14
CA SER A 425 -2.44 8.02 23.41
C SER A 425 -3.37 7.08 22.68
N LEU A 426 -4.68 7.29 22.82
CA LEU A 426 -5.72 6.61 22.10
C LEU A 426 -6.41 7.58 21.14
N TYR A 427 -6.83 7.06 19.99
CA TYR A 427 -7.42 7.84 18.91
C TYR A 427 -8.73 7.20 18.50
N PHE A 428 -9.84 7.95 18.59
CA PHE A 428 -11.16 7.48 18.21
C PHE A 428 -11.79 8.47 17.25
N LYS A 429 -12.59 8.00 16.30
CA LYS A 429 -13.41 8.88 15.49
C LYS A 429 -14.47 9.53 16.38
N TRP A 430 -14.87 10.74 16.02
CA TRP A 430 -16.03 11.37 16.63
C TRP A 430 -17.29 10.56 16.29
N CYS A 431 -18.02 10.14 17.28
CA CYS A 431 -19.27 9.38 17.18
C CYS A 431 -20.37 10.02 18.00
N ASP A 432 -21.57 9.47 17.95
CA ASP A 432 -22.73 9.97 18.66
C ASP A 432 -22.54 9.94 20.19
N GLU A 433 -23.25 10.82 20.87
CA GLU A 433 -22.98 11.13 22.29
C GLU A 433 -23.07 9.91 23.21
N PRO A 434 -24.11 9.04 23.15
CA PRO A 434 -24.20 7.87 24.03
C PRO A 434 -23.04 6.89 23.84
N GLU A 435 -22.62 6.65 22.60
CA GLU A 435 -21.52 5.75 22.27
C GLU A 435 -20.19 6.31 22.76
N ARG A 436 -19.97 7.60 22.51
CA ARG A 436 -18.79 8.31 22.95
C ARG A 436 -18.62 8.27 24.46
N ASP A 437 -19.68 8.56 25.20
CA ASP A 437 -19.62 8.61 26.66
C ASP A 437 -19.42 7.23 27.28
N ALA A 438 -20.01 6.18 26.69
CA ALA A 438 -19.76 4.80 27.09
C ALA A 438 -18.30 4.39 26.80
N LEU A 439 -17.77 4.75 25.65
CA LEU A 439 -16.36 4.55 25.27
C LEU A 439 -15.42 5.22 26.29
N LEU A 440 -15.65 6.49 26.59
CA LEU A 440 -14.77 7.26 27.46
C LEU A 440 -14.77 6.77 28.93
N LYS A 441 -15.88 6.26 29.43
CA LYS A 441 -15.99 5.65 30.75
C LYS A 441 -15.11 4.41 30.93
N GLN A 442 -14.75 3.73 29.84
CA GLN A 442 -13.89 2.54 29.90
C GLN A 442 -12.39 2.87 30.05
N PHE A 443 -12.02 4.13 29.86
CA PHE A 443 -10.64 4.59 30.01
C PHE A 443 -10.50 5.69 31.08
N PRO A 444 -10.81 5.38 32.35
CA PRO A 444 -10.76 6.38 33.41
C PRO A 444 -9.33 6.92 33.59
N GLY A 445 -9.24 8.19 34.01
CA GLY A 445 -7.97 8.82 34.33
C GLY A 445 -7.17 9.31 33.11
N ARG A 446 -7.75 9.27 31.90
CA ARG A 446 -7.15 9.86 30.70
C ARG A 446 -7.71 11.25 30.46
N ALA A 447 -6.82 12.18 30.05
CA ALA A 447 -7.26 13.48 29.57
C ALA A 447 -7.87 13.32 28.15
N ILE A 448 -9.01 13.98 27.93
CA ILE A 448 -9.77 13.83 26.71
C ILE A 448 -9.69 15.12 25.91
N PHE A 449 -9.34 15.02 24.65
CA PHE A 449 -9.24 16.13 23.72
C PHE A 449 -10.05 15.86 22.47
N VAL A 450 -10.69 16.89 21.94
CA VAL A 450 -11.28 16.85 20.62
C VAL A 450 -10.31 17.48 19.64
N TYR A 451 -9.97 16.77 18.60
CA TYR A 451 -9.18 17.27 17.49
C TYR A 451 -10.10 17.53 16.29
N GLU A 452 -10.15 18.77 15.87
CA GLU A 452 -10.86 19.21 14.67
C GLU A 452 -9.84 19.59 13.60
N TYR A 453 -9.87 18.87 12.50
CA TYR A 453 -8.93 19.08 11.40
C TYR A 453 -9.31 20.32 10.57
N PRO A 454 -8.34 21.16 10.13
CA PRO A 454 -6.94 21.13 10.51
C PRO A 454 -6.64 21.93 11.78
N GLY A 455 -5.80 21.33 12.66
CA GLY A 455 -5.04 22.08 13.68
C GLY A 455 -5.76 22.58 14.91
N ARG A 456 -7.05 22.29 15.10
CA ARG A 456 -7.77 22.71 16.31
C ARG A 456 -7.82 21.58 17.34
N LEU A 457 -7.33 21.85 18.54
CA LEU A 457 -7.39 20.93 19.67
C LEU A 457 -7.98 21.63 20.89
N TYR A 458 -8.98 21.02 21.50
CA TYR A 458 -9.61 21.55 22.71
C TYR A 458 -9.97 20.40 23.68
N PRO A 459 -9.98 20.67 25.00
CA PRO A 459 -10.33 19.67 25.99
C PRO A 459 -11.82 19.31 25.91
N TYR A 460 -12.14 18.04 26.17
CA TYR A 460 -13.50 17.53 26.24
C TYR A 460 -13.87 17.23 27.70
N ASN A 461 -15.02 17.70 28.16
CA ASN A 461 -15.51 17.44 29.50
C ASN A 461 -16.75 16.55 29.47
N LEU A 462 -16.59 15.31 29.97
CA LEU A 462 -17.66 14.31 30.08
C LEU A 462 -18.91 14.79 30.85
N LYS A 463 -18.73 15.72 31.83
CA LYS A 463 -19.84 16.17 32.69
C LYS A 463 -20.70 17.24 32.03
N ARG A 464 -20.23 17.89 30.97
CA ARG A 464 -20.89 19.06 30.36
C ARG A 464 -21.45 18.82 28.96
N GLY A 465 -21.16 17.69 28.33
CA GLY A 465 -21.58 17.37 26.97
C GLY A 465 -20.91 18.24 25.89
N ALA A 466 -21.09 17.88 24.62
CA ALA A 466 -20.44 18.55 23.50
C ALA A 466 -20.98 19.97 23.22
N HIS A 467 -22.21 20.28 23.61
CA HIS A 467 -22.85 21.57 23.34
C HIS A 467 -22.24 22.73 24.11
N GLU A 468 -21.78 22.50 25.34
CA GLU A 468 -21.15 23.56 26.16
C GLU A 468 -19.70 23.86 25.76
N VAL A 469 -18.99 22.87 25.21
CA VAL A 469 -17.61 23.04 24.76
C VAL A 469 -17.53 23.90 23.49
N LEU A 470 -18.50 23.81 22.60
CA LEU A 470 -18.56 24.60 21.36
C LEU A 470 -19.06 26.02 21.55
N GLY A 471 -19.82 26.31 22.63
CA GLY A 471 -20.40 27.60 22.88
C GLY A 471 -19.48 28.64 23.55
N ASN A 472 -18.56 28.17 24.41
CA ASN A 472 -17.79 29.06 25.28
C ASN A 472 -16.33 29.32 24.85
N HIS A 473 -15.78 28.57 23.88
CA HIS A 473 -14.35 28.67 23.53
C HIS A 473 -14.03 29.49 22.29
N ARG A 474 -14.92 30.35 21.80
CA ARG A 474 -14.57 31.31 20.74
C ARG A 474 -13.51 32.37 21.15
N GLY A 475 -13.03 32.34 22.38
CA GLY A 475 -12.07 33.30 22.90
C GLY A 475 -10.99 32.80 23.86
N GLU A 476 -11.02 31.53 24.32
CA GLU A 476 -9.98 31.03 25.22
C GLU A 476 -8.78 30.49 24.45
N SER A 477 -7.64 31.14 24.65
CA SER A 477 -6.33 30.71 24.15
C SER A 477 -5.92 29.38 24.80
N LEU A 478 -5.24 28.51 24.02
CA LEU A 478 -4.53 27.29 24.52
C LEU A 478 -3.69 27.56 25.79
N ALA A 479 -3.41 28.82 26.07
CA ALA A 479 -2.64 29.28 27.24
C ALA A 479 -3.40 29.13 28.57
N ASP A 480 -4.72 28.93 28.57
CA ASP A 480 -5.56 28.89 29.77
C ASP A 480 -5.90 27.48 30.25
N ILE A 481 -5.40 26.45 29.56
CA ILE A 481 -5.50 25.05 29.94
C ILE A 481 -4.51 24.79 31.10
N PRO A 482 -4.93 24.24 32.24
CA PRO A 482 -4.05 24.03 33.42
C PRO A 482 -2.77 23.24 33.12
N SER A 483 -2.78 22.29 32.19
CA SER A 483 -1.62 21.55 31.73
C SER A 483 -0.66 22.38 30.86
N VAL A 484 -1.12 23.48 30.25
CA VAL A 484 -0.32 24.38 29.40
C VAL A 484 0.31 25.50 30.24
N ARG A 485 -0.22 25.79 31.44
CA ARG A 485 0.40 26.77 32.35
C ARG A 485 1.80 26.33 32.80
N HIS A 486 2.05 25.04 32.94
CA HIS A 486 3.40 24.53 33.21
C HIS A 486 4.38 24.72 32.04
N MET A 487 3.89 24.91 30.80
CA MET A 487 4.76 25.16 29.63
C MET A 487 5.18 26.64 29.50
N LYS A 488 4.39 27.59 30.02
CA LYS A 488 4.78 29.03 30.01
C LYS A 488 6.00 29.31 30.88
N SER A 489 6.29 28.48 31.88
CA SER A 489 7.50 28.58 32.68
C SER A 489 8.76 28.10 31.96
N SER A 490 8.66 27.46 30.82
CA SER A 490 9.79 26.94 30.02
C SER A 490 10.19 27.81 28.81
N GLY A 491 9.64 29.01 28.66
CA GLY A 491 10.14 30.02 27.71
C GLY A 491 9.75 29.80 26.22
N ILE A 492 8.85 28.87 25.89
CA ILE A 492 8.40 28.61 24.51
C ILE A 492 7.20 29.51 24.21
N ARG A 493 7.39 30.55 23.39
CA ARG A 493 6.29 31.40 22.88
C ARG A 493 5.53 30.64 21.77
N PRO A 494 4.19 30.58 21.81
CA PRO A 494 3.41 30.14 20.67
C PRO A 494 3.41 31.25 19.60
N GLU A 495 3.79 30.91 18.39
CA GLU A 495 3.63 31.79 17.23
C GLU A 495 2.16 32.06 16.94
N SER A 496 1.88 33.32 16.66
CA SER A 496 0.60 33.94 16.47
C SER A 496 -0.15 33.39 15.25
N SER A 497 -1.46 33.31 15.40
CA SER A 497 -2.50 33.11 14.38
C SER A 497 -2.19 33.78 13.05
N ILE A 498 -2.16 33.02 11.97
CA ILE A 498 -2.37 33.53 10.62
C ILE A 498 -3.87 33.54 10.39
N SER A 499 -4.44 34.75 10.40
CA SER A 499 -5.76 35.09 9.83
C SER A 499 -5.60 35.19 8.31
N ASN A 500 -6.25 34.34 7.58
CA ASN A 500 -7.04 34.48 6.34
C ASN A 500 -7.27 33.11 5.71
#